data_caa811e38aa5fe590459bfb2d4181e37
#
_entry.id   caa811e38aa5fe590459bfb2d4181e37
#
_cell.length_a   1.000
_cell.length_b   1.000
_cell.length_c   1.000
_cell.angle_alpha   90.00
_cell.angle_beta   90.00
_cell.angle_gamma   90.00
#
_symmetry.space_group_name_H-M   'P 1'
#
loop_
_entity.id
_entity.type
_entity.pdbx_description
1 polymer ?
#
loop_
_entity_poly.entity_id
_entity_poly.type
_entity_poly.pdbx_seq_one_letter_code
_entity_poly.pdbx_strand_id
1 'polypeptide(L)'
;MTKANEALSVIAEEIKQLQNEAREEVLAKINEKLDSLKSIPTFAEISESLRSQITVFFTALENKAKEERYIGNLKAMHTDIDNAYNNGLKSINKWIEEETNKKTSPAQDDTSKPQTQKADAPKRPMKQFVQKAKAMDVHFAKPMLENEADVEAYISELKKKMMDYIRQNKNIMLN
;
A
#
# COMPACT_ATOMS: atom_id res chain seq x y z
N MET A 1 15.62 51.98 4.75
CA MET A 1 15.70 50.55 4.37
C MET A 1 15.90 50.49 2.88
N THR A 2 16.86 49.69 2.39
CA THR A 2 17.21 49.65 1.00
C THR A 2 16.32 48.66 0.26
N LYS A 3 15.98 48.94 -1.03
CA LYS A 3 15.20 48.06 -1.93
C LYS A 3 15.72 46.60 -1.94
N ALA A 4 17.01 46.40 -1.65
CA ALA A 4 17.61 45.08 -1.51
C ALA A 4 17.08 44.29 -0.32
N ASN A 5 16.84 44.91 0.85
CA ASN A 5 16.30 44.23 2.02
C ASN A 5 14.82 43.86 1.81
N GLU A 6 14.06 44.68 1.09
CA GLU A 6 12.67 44.35 0.75
C GLU A 6 12.61 43.15 -0.22
N ALA A 7 13.49 43.13 -1.24
CA ALA A 7 13.56 42.00 -2.16
C ALA A 7 13.97 40.69 -1.46
N LEU A 8 14.93 40.74 -0.53
CA LEU A 8 15.34 39.57 0.29
C LEU A 8 14.20 39.06 1.16
N SER A 9 13.42 39.99 1.76
CA SER A 9 12.26 39.61 2.58
C SER A 9 11.18 38.90 1.75
N VAL A 10 10.89 39.37 0.55
CA VAL A 10 9.93 38.75 -0.36
C VAL A 10 10.39 37.32 -0.74
N ILE A 11 11.65 37.17 -1.14
CA ILE A 11 12.22 35.87 -1.50
C ILE A 11 12.15 34.88 -0.30
N ALA A 12 12.47 35.36 0.89
CA ALA A 12 12.42 34.53 2.10
C ALA A 12 10.98 34.04 2.40
N GLU A 13 9.98 34.90 2.19
CA GLU A 13 8.58 34.52 2.39
C GLU A 13 8.10 33.54 1.30
N GLU A 14 8.49 33.72 0.05
CA GLU A 14 8.18 32.78 -1.04
C GLU A 14 8.79 31.40 -0.77
N ILE A 15 10.06 31.33 -0.32
CA ILE A 15 10.70 30.08 0.03
C ILE A 15 9.95 29.38 1.16
N LYS A 16 9.54 30.12 2.18
CA LYS A 16 8.78 29.60 3.31
C LYS A 16 7.42 29.07 2.88
N GLN A 17 6.74 29.74 1.98
CA GLN A 17 5.48 29.29 1.41
C GLN A 17 5.65 27.99 0.64
N LEU A 18 6.62 27.92 -0.30
CA LEU A 18 6.93 26.69 -1.05
C LEU A 18 7.32 25.53 -0.14
N GLN A 19 8.01 25.81 0.96
CA GLN A 19 8.38 24.81 1.95
C GLN A 19 7.14 24.26 2.69
N ASN A 20 6.19 25.13 3.03
CA ASN A 20 4.95 24.72 3.68
C ASN A 20 4.08 23.91 2.72
N GLU A 21 3.92 24.34 1.48
CA GLU A 21 3.20 23.61 0.42
C GLU A 21 3.76 22.19 0.23
N ALA A 22 5.10 22.08 0.08
CA ALA A 22 5.75 20.79 -0.05
C ALA A 22 5.56 19.89 1.17
N ARG A 23 5.52 20.48 2.38
CA ARG A 23 5.27 19.74 3.62
C ARG A 23 3.82 19.23 3.69
N GLU A 24 2.86 20.07 3.35
CA GLU A 24 1.44 19.69 3.33
C GLU A 24 1.17 18.59 2.32
N GLU A 25 1.79 18.63 1.13
CA GLU A 25 1.70 17.58 0.13
C GLU A 25 2.22 16.23 0.66
N VAL A 26 3.38 16.24 1.33
CA VAL A 26 3.96 15.04 1.93
C VAL A 26 3.07 14.48 3.03
N LEU A 27 2.56 15.33 3.94
CA LEU A 27 1.67 14.92 5.01
C LEU A 27 0.35 14.36 4.48
N ALA A 28 -0.22 14.97 3.45
CA ALA A 28 -1.42 14.47 2.77
C ALA A 28 -1.19 13.08 2.18
N LYS A 29 -0.05 12.87 1.50
CA LYS A 29 0.31 11.56 0.94
C LYS A 29 0.53 10.49 2.01
N ILE A 30 1.14 10.84 3.15
CA ILE A 30 1.31 9.94 4.30
C ILE A 30 -0.06 9.45 4.79
N ASN A 31 -0.99 10.38 5.01
CA ASN A 31 -2.34 10.05 5.49
C ASN A 31 -3.11 9.21 4.46
N GLU A 32 -3.09 9.59 3.17
CA GLU A 32 -3.70 8.82 2.07
C GLU A 32 -3.24 7.37 2.07
N LYS A 33 -1.91 7.14 2.15
CA LYS A 33 -1.35 5.79 2.11
C LYS A 33 -1.66 4.97 3.36
N LEU A 34 -1.60 5.60 4.53
CA LEU A 34 -1.96 4.95 5.78
C LEU A 34 -3.46 4.57 5.81
N ASP A 35 -4.34 5.47 5.37
CA ASP A 35 -5.77 5.20 5.32
C ASP A 35 -6.12 4.15 4.26
N SER A 36 -5.39 4.12 3.14
CA SER A 36 -5.49 3.04 2.17
C SER A 36 -5.16 1.67 2.78
N LEU A 37 -4.12 1.57 3.63
CA LEU A 37 -3.81 0.33 4.35
C LEU A 37 -4.91 -0.03 5.37
N LYS A 38 -5.40 0.94 6.13
CA LYS A 38 -6.46 0.73 7.13
C LYS A 38 -7.79 0.32 6.51
N SER A 39 -8.07 0.74 5.27
CA SER A 39 -9.29 0.39 4.54
C SER A 39 -9.31 -1.07 4.07
N ILE A 40 -8.18 -1.76 4.10
CA ILE A 40 -8.09 -3.18 3.79
C ILE A 40 -8.82 -3.98 4.87
N PRO A 41 -9.86 -4.78 4.56
CA PRO A 41 -10.63 -5.50 5.56
C PRO A 41 -9.75 -6.35 6.50
N THR A 42 -8.72 -6.99 5.95
CA THR A 42 -7.76 -7.82 6.68
C THR A 42 -6.91 -7.00 7.67
N PHE A 43 -6.75 -5.69 7.47
CA PHE A 43 -6.01 -4.84 8.40
C PHE A 43 -6.61 -4.83 9.81
N ALA A 44 -7.93 -4.98 9.92
CA ALA A 44 -8.60 -5.10 11.21
C ALA A 44 -8.36 -6.48 11.88
N GLU A 45 -8.03 -7.50 11.09
CA GLU A 45 -7.86 -8.89 11.54
C GLU A 45 -6.42 -9.23 11.93
N ILE A 46 -5.41 -8.50 11.41
CA ILE A 46 -4.00 -8.71 11.76
C ILE A 46 -3.75 -8.42 13.25
N SER A 47 -2.68 -8.99 13.80
CA SER A 47 -2.31 -8.78 15.20
C SER A 47 -2.06 -7.31 15.52
N GLU A 48 -2.36 -6.89 16.75
CA GLU A 48 -2.09 -5.54 17.27
C GLU A 48 -0.62 -5.15 17.09
N SER A 49 0.29 -6.09 17.34
CA SER A 49 1.72 -5.89 17.16
C SER A 49 2.07 -5.53 15.72
N LEU A 50 1.50 -6.23 14.74
CA LEU A 50 1.76 -5.96 13.31
C LEU A 50 1.15 -4.63 12.87
N ARG A 51 -0.07 -4.31 13.33
CA ARG A 51 -0.70 -2.99 13.10
C ARG A 51 0.17 -1.86 13.63
N SER A 52 0.66 -2.01 14.86
CA SER A 52 1.54 -1.03 15.50
C SER A 52 2.84 -0.85 14.72
N GLN A 53 3.47 -1.94 14.28
CA GLN A 53 4.69 -1.87 13.46
C GLN A 53 4.45 -1.09 12.16
N ILE A 54 3.36 -1.37 11.44
CA ILE A 54 3.02 -0.64 10.21
C ILE A 54 2.81 0.85 10.52
N THR A 55 2.02 1.17 11.54
CA THR A 55 1.65 2.55 11.89
C THR A 55 2.88 3.37 12.33
N VAL A 56 3.80 2.77 13.08
CA VAL A 56 5.02 3.45 13.57
C VAL A 56 5.87 3.98 12.43
N PHE A 57 5.97 3.26 11.29
CA PHE A 57 6.72 3.76 10.14
C PHE A 57 6.11 5.04 9.56
N PHE A 58 4.78 5.12 9.45
CA PHE A 58 4.10 6.31 8.96
C PHE A 58 4.21 7.48 9.94
N THR A 59 4.09 7.20 11.25
CA THR A 59 4.31 8.22 12.30
C THR A 59 5.74 8.77 12.27
N ALA A 60 6.74 7.92 12.04
CA ALA A 60 8.12 8.37 11.90
C ALA A 60 8.32 9.28 10.68
N LEU A 61 7.69 8.94 9.53
CA LEU A 61 7.71 9.77 8.33
C LEU A 61 6.99 11.10 8.55
N GLU A 62 5.85 11.10 9.25
CA GLU A 62 5.11 12.31 9.61
C GLU A 62 5.95 13.26 10.47
N ASN A 63 6.61 12.75 11.51
CA ASN A 63 7.49 13.54 12.36
C ASN A 63 8.69 14.10 11.56
N LYS A 64 9.31 13.27 10.73
CA LYS A 64 10.39 13.70 9.83
C LYS A 64 9.94 14.83 8.90
N ALA A 65 8.74 14.73 8.31
CA ALA A 65 8.19 15.77 7.44
C ALA A 65 7.94 17.09 8.17
N LYS A 66 7.46 17.03 9.41
CA LYS A 66 7.22 18.24 10.25
C LYS A 66 8.51 18.98 10.59
N GLU A 67 9.59 18.25 10.78
CA GLU A 67 10.91 18.81 11.18
C GLU A 67 11.77 19.21 9.97
N GLU A 68 11.50 18.67 8.78
CA GLU A 68 12.31 18.88 7.58
C GLU A 68 12.21 20.33 7.08
N ARG A 69 13.37 20.92 6.78
CA ARG A 69 13.49 22.31 6.32
C ARG A 69 13.82 22.46 4.84
N TYR A 70 14.27 21.38 4.21
CA TYR A 70 14.70 21.43 2.81
C TYR A 70 13.63 20.85 1.88
N ILE A 71 13.17 21.63 0.93
CA ILE A 71 12.16 21.25 -0.05
C ILE A 71 12.58 19.98 -0.83
N GLY A 72 13.86 19.88 -1.19
CA GLY A 72 14.39 18.71 -1.88
C GLY A 72 14.24 17.42 -1.09
N ASN A 73 14.47 17.48 0.23
CA ASN A 73 14.29 16.34 1.12
C ASN A 73 12.80 15.99 1.29
N LEU A 74 11.93 16.98 1.43
CA LEU A 74 10.48 16.77 1.45
C LEU A 74 10.01 16.04 0.19
N LYS A 75 10.45 16.48 -0.99
CA LYS A 75 10.13 15.81 -2.25
C LYS A 75 10.68 14.38 -2.33
N ALA A 76 11.87 14.13 -1.81
CA ALA A 76 12.44 12.78 -1.76
C ALA A 76 11.64 11.82 -0.86
N MET A 77 10.94 12.32 0.16
CA MET A 77 10.12 11.51 1.07
C MET A 77 8.95 10.80 0.37
N HIS A 78 8.53 11.23 -0.81
CA HIS A 78 7.50 10.52 -1.59
C HIS A 78 7.89 9.06 -1.86
N THR A 79 9.17 8.81 -2.12
CA THR A 79 9.70 7.45 -2.31
C THR A 79 9.67 6.65 -1.00
N ASP A 80 10.05 7.27 0.12
CA ASP A 80 10.03 6.62 1.43
C ASP A 80 8.60 6.22 1.83
N ILE A 81 7.61 7.09 1.54
CA ILE A 81 6.18 6.83 1.79
C ILE A 81 5.69 5.64 0.96
N ASP A 82 6.03 5.60 -0.33
CA ASP A 82 5.65 4.49 -1.20
C ASP A 82 6.31 3.17 -0.75
N ASN A 83 7.56 3.23 -0.27
CA ASN A 83 8.24 2.07 0.29
C ASN A 83 7.58 1.59 1.59
N ALA A 84 7.21 2.50 2.50
CA ALA A 84 6.51 2.17 3.73
C ALA A 84 5.16 1.50 3.44
N TYR A 85 4.41 2.04 2.50
CA TYR A 85 3.14 1.47 2.03
C TYR A 85 3.31 0.06 1.47
N ASN A 86 4.28 -0.12 0.57
CA ASN A 86 4.56 -1.41 -0.05
C ASN A 86 5.01 -2.46 0.98
N ASN A 87 5.81 -2.05 1.97
CA ASN A 87 6.22 -2.93 3.06
C ASN A 87 5.04 -3.30 3.98
N GLY A 88 4.14 -2.36 4.25
CA GLY A 88 2.90 -2.63 4.95
C GLY A 88 2.05 -3.69 4.24
N LEU A 89 1.85 -3.55 2.91
CA LEU A 89 1.14 -4.54 2.10
C LEU A 89 1.80 -5.93 2.14
N LYS A 90 3.14 -5.99 2.01
CA LYS A 90 3.88 -7.25 2.09
C LYS A 90 3.69 -7.93 3.46
N SER A 91 3.71 -7.14 4.53
CA SER A 91 3.52 -7.67 5.88
C SER A 91 2.12 -8.22 6.10
N ILE A 92 1.09 -7.54 5.58
CA ILE A 92 -0.30 -8.03 5.60
C ILE A 92 -0.43 -9.32 4.80
N ASN A 93 0.12 -9.37 3.57
CA ASN A 93 0.06 -10.57 2.73
C ASN A 93 0.77 -11.75 3.38
N LYS A 94 1.95 -11.53 3.98
CA LYS A 94 2.68 -12.58 4.71
C LYS A 94 1.85 -13.14 5.88
N TRP A 95 1.20 -12.28 6.64
CA TRP A 95 0.32 -12.70 7.72
C TRP A 95 -0.87 -13.54 7.20
N ILE A 96 -1.48 -13.15 6.08
CA ILE A 96 -2.56 -13.90 5.44
C ILE A 96 -2.08 -15.31 5.04
N GLU A 97 -0.89 -15.41 4.45
CA GLU A 97 -0.28 -16.69 4.05
C GLU A 97 -0.03 -17.60 5.27
N GLU A 98 0.52 -17.05 6.35
CA GLU A 98 0.77 -17.77 7.58
C GLU A 98 -0.54 -18.28 8.22
N GLU A 99 -1.58 -17.46 8.28
CA GLU A 99 -2.89 -17.86 8.81
C GLU A 99 -3.60 -18.90 7.91
N THR A 100 -3.44 -18.82 6.62
CA THR A 100 -3.99 -19.81 5.67
C THR A 100 -3.29 -21.15 5.83
N ASN A 101 -1.96 -21.14 5.95
CA ASN A 101 -1.17 -22.36 6.14
C ASN A 101 -1.43 -23.05 7.48
N LYS A 102 -1.66 -22.29 8.57
CA LYS A 102 -2.06 -22.85 9.87
C LYS A 102 -3.41 -23.57 9.82
N LYS A 103 -4.31 -23.12 8.95
CA LYS A 103 -5.65 -23.73 8.77
C LYS A 103 -5.65 -24.94 7.84
N THR A 104 -4.60 -25.13 7.03
CA THR A 104 -4.48 -26.21 6.04
C THR A 104 -3.60 -27.37 6.52
N SER A 105 -2.87 -27.26 7.64
CA SER A 105 -2.12 -28.39 8.21
C SER A 105 -3.12 -29.36 8.87
N PRO A 106 -3.23 -30.61 8.38
CA PRO A 106 -4.02 -31.63 9.06
C PRO A 106 -3.35 -31.92 10.40
N ALA A 107 -4.09 -31.73 11.50
CA ALA A 107 -3.71 -32.20 12.81
C ALA A 107 -3.50 -33.72 12.70
N GLN A 108 -2.28 -34.20 12.96
CA GLN A 108 -2.04 -35.60 13.24
C GLN A 108 -2.82 -35.99 14.48
N ASP A 109 -3.61 -37.01 14.26
CA ASP A 109 -4.37 -37.86 15.12
C ASP A 109 -3.82 -37.97 16.57
N ASP A 110 -4.63 -37.64 17.57
CA ASP A 110 -4.74 -38.51 18.72
C ASP A 110 -6.16 -38.44 19.33
N THR A 111 -6.68 -39.62 19.55
CA THR A 111 -8.01 -40.05 19.97
C THR A 111 -8.57 -39.35 21.22
N SER A 112 -9.82 -38.86 21.21
CA SER A 112 -10.94 -39.28 22.08
C SER A 112 -12.06 -38.27 22.26
N LYS A 113 -13.24 -38.72 21.78
CA LYS A 113 -14.63 -38.41 22.23
C LYS A 113 -15.33 -37.10 21.83
N PRO A 114 -16.66 -37.23 21.57
CA PRO A 114 -17.45 -36.27 20.83
C PRO A 114 -18.11 -35.23 21.75
N GLN A 115 -18.01 -33.96 21.38
CA GLN A 115 -18.90 -32.92 21.91
C GLN A 115 -19.45 -32.04 20.78
N THR A 116 -20.73 -32.17 20.62
CA THR A 116 -21.77 -31.27 20.10
C THR A 116 -21.33 -30.13 19.19
N GLN A 117 -21.60 -30.32 17.93
CA GLN A 117 -21.51 -29.30 16.86
C GLN A 117 -22.43 -28.13 17.15
N LYS A 118 -21.84 -26.93 17.40
CA LYS A 118 -22.43 -25.67 17.00
C LYS A 118 -21.92 -25.39 15.59
N ALA A 119 -22.86 -25.32 14.63
CA ALA A 119 -22.57 -24.99 13.25
C ALA A 119 -21.95 -23.61 13.15
N ASP A 120 -20.64 -23.54 13.02
CA ASP A 120 -19.92 -22.35 12.58
C ASP A 120 -20.16 -22.20 11.07
N ALA A 121 -20.68 -21.03 10.68
CA ALA A 121 -20.81 -20.68 9.29
C ALA A 121 -19.44 -20.80 8.58
N PRO A 122 -19.38 -21.27 7.32
CA PRO A 122 -18.11 -21.46 6.63
C PRO A 122 -17.38 -20.12 6.53
N LYS A 123 -16.28 -19.98 7.26
CA LYS A 123 -15.38 -18.83 7.14
C LYS A 123 -14.86 -18.80 5.71
N ARG A 124 -15.25 -17.77 4.95
CA ARG A 124 -14.76 -17.56 3.59
C ARG A 124 -13.22 -17.51 3.62
N PRO A 125 -12.52 -18.19 2.69
CA PRO A 125 -11.06 -18.14 2.64
C PRO A 125 -10.61 -16.67 2.50
N MET A 126 -9.65 -16.25 3.33
CA MET A 126 -9.08 -14.91 3.23
C MET A 126 -8.42 -14.72 1.87
N LYS A 127 -8.76 -13.63 1.18
CA LYS A 127 -8.18 -13.29 -0.12
C LYS A 127 -6.83 -12.60 0.09
N GLN A 128 -5.84 -13.01 -0.68
CA GLN A 128 -4.54 -12.35 -0.71
C GLN A 128 -4.61 -11.06 -1.53
N PHE A 129 -3.90 -10.01 -1.09
CA PHE A 129 -3.80 -8.78 -1.84
C PHE A 129 -2.63 -8.84 -2.81
N VAL A 130 -2.89 -8.48 -4.07
CA VAL A 130 -1.84 -8.29 -5.06
C VAL A 130 -1.48 -6.81 -5.10
N GLN A 131 -0.18 -6.54 -5.01
CA GLN A 131 0.32 -5.19 -5.10
C GLN A 131 0.05 -4.62 -6.50
N LYS A 132 -0.68 -3.51 -6.57
CA LYS A 132 -0.96 -2.62 -7.72
C LYS A 132 -1.02 -3.27 -9.12
N ALA A 133 -1.98 -2.85 -9.93
CA ALA A 133 -2.03 -3.10 -11.37
C ALA A 133 -0.67 -2.79 -12.07
N LYS A 134 0.10 -1.85 -11.55
CA LYS A 134 1.45 -1.47 -11.99
C LYS A 134 2.52 -2.57 -11.78
N ALA A 135 2.29 -3.54 -10.90
CA ALA A 135 3.16 -4.68 -10.63
C ALA A 135 2.70 -5.97 -11.34
N MET A 136 1.58 -5.91 -12.06
CA MET A 136 1.18 -6.99 -12.93
C MET A 136 2.07 -6.96 -14.15
N ASP A 137 3.00 -7.92 -14.21
CA ASP A 137 3.83 -8.13 -15.38
C ASP A 137 2.97 -8.65 -16.54
N VAL A 138 2.40 -7.72 -17.30
CA VAL A 138 1.66 -8.03 -18.53
C VAL A 138 2.69 -8.16 -19.63
N HIS A 139 2.97 -9.40 -20.03
CA HIS A 139 3.87 -9.67 -21.14
C HIS A 139 3.18 -9.28 -22.44
N PHE A 140 3.49 -8.10 -22.97
CA PHE A 140 3.03 -7.64 -24.26
C PHE A 140 4.18 -7.73 -25.27
N ALA A 141 3.90 -8.23 -26.48
CA ALA A 141 4.94 -8.51 -27.46
C ALA A 141 5.63 -7.24 -28.02
N LYS A 142 4.99 -6.08 -27.88
CA LYS A 142 5.52 -4.80 -28.34
C LYS A 142 5.88 -3.90 -27.17
N PRO A 143 6.99 -3.12 -27.27
CA PRO A 143 7.38 -2.16 -26.22
C PRO A 143 6.50 -0.88 -26.19
N MET A 144 5.74 -0.63 -27.25
CA MET A 144 4.88 0.56 -27.42
C MET A 144 3.55 0.17 -28.03
N LEU A 145 2.48 0.87 -27.66
CA LEU A 145 1.15 0.75 -28.26
C LEU A 145 1.06 1.82 -29.37
N GLU A 146 0.95 1.37 -30.62
CA GLU A 146 1.02 2.26 -31.79
C GLU A 146 -0.35 2.50 -32.44
N ASN A 147 -1.33 1.63 -32.18
CA ASN A 147 -2.65 1.71 -32.77
C ASN A 147 -3.72 1.11 -31.82
N GLU A 148 -4.98 1.29 -32.20
CA GLU A 148 -6.14 0.85 -31.41
C GLU A 148 -6.13 -0.68 -31.20
N ALA A 149 -5.72 -1.45 -32.20
CA ALA A 149 -5.62 -2.90 -32.09
C ALA A 149 -4.57 -3.33 -31.05
N ASP A 150 -3.47 -2.62 -30.93
CA ASP A 150 -2.45 -2.87 -29.89
C ASP A 150 -3.00 -2.56 -28.50
N VAL A 151 -3.82 -1.52 -28.37
CA VAL A 151 -4.49 -1.16 -27.11
C VAL A 151 -5.48 -2.24 -26.71
N GLU A 152 -6.32 -2.70 -27.62
CA GLU A 152 -7.28 -3.77 -27.35
C GLU A 152 -6.59 -5.10 -26.97
N ALA A 153 -5.52 -5.46 -27.67
CA ALA A 153 -4.75 -6.64 -27.36
C ALA A 153 -4.11 -6.54 -25.95
N TYR A 154 -3.53 -5.40 -25.61
CA TYR A 154 -2.96 -5.16 -24.28
C TYR A 154 -4.03 -5.22 -23.17
N ILE A 155 -5.19 -4.61 -23.39
CA ILE A 155 -6.31 -4.65 -22.43
C ILE A 155 -6.81 -6.07 -22.24
N SER A 156 -6.88 -6.86 -23.34
CA SER A 156 -7.29 -8.27 -23.27
C SER A 156 -6.34 -9.12 -22.42
N GLU A 157 -5.04 -8.97 -22.60
CA GLU A 157 -4.02 -9.67 -21.78
C GLU A 157 -4.04 -9.21 -20.33
N LEU A 158 -4.18 -7.90 -20.08
CA LEU A 158 -4.34 -7.36 -18.74
C LEU A 158 -5.59 -7.93 -18.06
N LYS A 159 -6.73 -7.94 -18.74
CA LYS A 159 -7.99 -8.50 -18.23
C LYS A 159 -7.84 -9.97 -17.88
N LYS A 160 -7.21 -10.77 -18.77
CA LYS A 160 -6.93 -12.18 -18.54
C LYS A 160 -6.12 -12.38 -17.27
N LYS A 161 -5.05 -11.62 -17.11
CA LYS A 161 -4.18 -11.69 -15.93
C LYS A 161 -4.91 -11.29 -14.64
N MET A 162 -5.71 -10.23 -14.68
CA MET A 162 -6.55 -9.83 -13.55
C MET A 162 -7.55 -10.94 -13.16
N MET A 163 -8.19 -11.56 -14.13
CA MET A 163 -9.14 -12.67 -13.90
C MET A 163 -8.43 -13.89 -13.30
N ASP A 164 -7.21 -14.20 -13.73
CA ASP A 164 -6.41 -15.30 -13.17
C ASP A 164 -6.06 -15.05 -11.69
N TYR A 165 -5.70 -13.82 -11.33
CA TYR A 165 -5.48 -13.46 -9.92
C TYR A 165 -6.77 -13.61 -9.08
N ILE A 166 -7.90 -13.17 -9.59
CA ILE A 166 -9.20 -13.33 -8.90
C ILE A 166 -9.54 -14.82 -8.74
N ARG A 167 -9.31 -15.65 -9.76
CA ARG A 167 -9.49 -17.11 -9.68
C ARG A 167 -8.58 -17.77 -8.65
N GLN A 168 -7.37 -17.24 -8.46
CA GLN A 168 -6.45 -17.64 -7.40
C GLN A 168 -6.82 -17.08 -6.01
N ASN A 169 -8.00 -16.51 -5.87
CA ASN A 169 -8.49 -15.91 -4.63
C ASN A 169 -7.67 -14.71 -4.12
N LYS A 170 -7.03 -13.99 -5.05
CA LYS A 170 -6.26 -12.76 -4.77
C LYS A 170 -7.10 -11.53 -5.07
N ASN A 171 -7.01 -10.51 -4.23
CA ASN A 171 -7.60 -9.21 -4.50
C ASN A 171 -6.63 -8.36 -5.33
N ILE A 172 -7.17 -7.49 -6.18
CA ILE A 172 -6.39 -6.56 -6.99
C ILE A 172 -6.65 -5.16 -6.49
N MET A 173 -5.58 -4.44 -6.18
CA MET A 173 -5.62 -3.04 -5.78
C MET A 173 -5.36 -2.16 -6.99
N LEU A 174 -6.24 -1.21 -7.27
CA LEU A 174 -6.18 -0.37 -8.47
C LEU A 174 -5.41 0.95 -8.28
N ASN A 175 -4.94 1.25 -7.06
CA ASN A 175 -4.25 2.52 -6.73
C ASN A 175 -2.72 2.38 -6.76
#